data_cdfbd9ef620023bbafc2ac7e9f49f522
#
_entry.id   cdfbd9ef620023bbafc2ac7e9f49f522
#
_cell.length_a   1.000
_cell.length_b   1.000
_cell.length_c   1.000
_cell.angle_alpha   90.00
_cell.angle_beta   90.00
_cell.angle_gamma   90.00
#
_symmetry.space_group_name_H-M   'P 1'
#
loop_
_entity.id
_entity.type
_entity.pdbx_description
1 polymer ?
#
loop_
_entity_poly.entity_id
_entity_poly.type
_entity_poly.pdbx_seq_one_letter_code
_entity_poly.pdbx_strand_id
1 'polypeptide(L)' 'MKESLETFLKHKLRVIESELFLLAKRYGVRDVQEFDKMIQEGKFHEEDAFEDYFKFDNLEAERDLILEYLDKL' A
#
# COMPACT_ATOMS: atom_id res chain seq x y z
N MET A 1 19.32 17.18 -6.00
CA MET A 1 18.90 17.72 -7.27
C MET A 1 17.54 17.18 -7.66
N LYS A 2 16.79 18.01 -8.39
CA LYS A 2 15.39 17.70 -8.70
C LYS A 2 15.20 16.37 -9.44
N GLU A 3 16.00 16.12 -10.46
CA GLU A 3 15.89 14.90 -11.24
C GLU A 3 16.19 13.65 -10.42
N SER A 4 17.21 13.72 -9.56
CA SER A 4 17.58 12.59 -8.71
C SER A 4 16.49 12.27 -7.70
N LEU A 5 15.89 13.30 -7.13
CA LEU A 5 14.79 13.13 -6.17
C LEU A 5 13.57 12.53 -6.86
N GLU A 6 13.22 13.04 -8.04
CA GLU A 6 12.09 12.53 -8.80
C GLU A 6 12.30 11.06 -9.16
N THR A 7 13.50 10.71 -9.63
CA THR A 7 13.83 9.33 -9.99
C THR A 7 13.72 8.42 -8.76
N PHE A 8 14.24 8.85 -7.62
CA PHE A 8 14.18 8.09 -6.38
C PHE A 8 12.73 7.86 -5.96
N LEU A 9 11.92 8.90 -5.97
CA LEU A 9 10.52 8.81 -5.58
C LEU A 9 9.72 7.89 -6.50
N LYS A 10 9.97 7.98 -7.82
CA LYS A 10 9.29 7.11 -8.78
C LYS A 10 9.67 5.65 -8.58
N HIS A 11 10.94 5.39 -8.28
CA HIS A 11 11.39 4.03 -8.01
C HIS A 11 10.73 3.47 -6.75
N LYS A 12 10.71 4.28 -5.70
CA LYS A 12 10.09 3.89 -4.44
C LYS A 12 8.59 3.64 -4.62
N LEU A 13 7.94 4.47 -5.43
CA LEU A 13 6.52 4.29 -5.73
C LEU A 13 6.26 2.94 -6.40
N ARG A 14 7.11 2.54 -7.34
CA ARG A 14 6.97 1.24 -8.00
C ARG A 14 7.10 0.08 -7.01
N VAL A 15 8.05 0.17 -6.09
CA VAL A 15 8.24 -0.86 -5.08
C VAL A 15 6.99 -0.97 -4.20
N ILE A 16 6.48 0.17 -3.75
CA ILE A 16 5.28 0.21 -2.92
C ILE A 16 4.08 -0.35 -3.66
N GLU A 17 3.89 0.05 -4.91
CA GLU A 17 2.77 -0.44 -5.72
C GLU A 17 2.85 -1.94 -5.96
N SER A 18 4.07 -2.47 -6.14
CA SER A 18 4.27 -3.91 -6.28
C SER A 18 3.88 -4.65 -5.00
N GLU A 19 4.27 -4.12 -3.85
CA GLU A 19 3.92 -4.73 -2.56
C GLU A 19 2.42 -4.66 -2.31
N LEU A 20 1.79 -3.53 -2.64
CA LEU A 20 0.34 -3.38 -2.53
C LEU A 20 -0.39 -4.38 -3.42
N PHE A 21 0.09 -4.55 -4.64
CA PHE A 21 -0.49 -5.50 -5.58
C PHE A 21 -0.43 -6.93 -5.03
N LEU A 22 0.71 -7.31 -4.47
CA LEU A 22 0.90 -8.65 -3.91
C LEU A 22 -0.03 -8.89 -2.72
N LEU A 23 -0.16 -7.91 -1.84
CA LEU A 23 -1.06 -8.00 -0.70
C LEU A 23 -2.52 -8.06 -1.15
N ALA A 24 -2.89 -7.22 -2.09
CA ALA A 24 -4.24 -7.19 -2.64
C ALA A 24 -4.61 -8.55 -3.25
N LYS A 25 -3.69 -9.11 -4.00
CA LYS A 25 -3.89 -10.40 -4.64
C LYS A 25 -3.97 -11.54 -3.61
N ARG A 26 -3.14 -11.46 -2.57
CA ARG A 26 -3.10 -12.48 -1.52
C ARG A 26 -4.44 -12.62 -0.81
N TYR A 27 -5.11 -11.51 -0.53
CA TYR A 27 -6.37 -11.49 0.20
C TYR A 27 -7.60 -11.31 -0.69
N GLY A 28 -7.39 -11.12 -1.98
CA GLY A 28 -8.50 -10.93 -2.91
C GLY A 28 -9.24 -9.62 -2.70
N VAL A 29 -8.52 -8.58 -2.30
CA VAL A 29 -9.08 -7.25 -2.04
C VAL A 29 -8.45 -6.22 -2.96
N ARG A 30 -9.10 -5.07 -3.12
CA ARG A 30 -8.61 -3.99 -3.99
C ARG A 30 -7.87 -2.91 -3.21
N ASP A 31 -8.25 -2.70 -1.96
CA ASP A 31 -7.68 -1.65 -1.13
C ASP A 31 -7.83 -2.00 0.35
N VAL A 32 -7.28 -1.14 1.20
CA VAL A 32 -7.29 -1.38 2.64
C VAL A 32 -8.71 -1.30 3.22
N GLN A 33 -9.59 -0.49 2.63
CA GLN A 33 -10.97 -0.37 3.11
C GLN A 33 -11.73 -1.68 2.91
N GLU A 34 -11.56 -2.30 1.75
CA GLU A 34 -12.17 -3.59 1.48
C GLU A 34 -11.61 -4.67 2.39
N PHE A 35 -10.31 -4.64 2.62
CA PHE A 35 -9.64 -5.57 3.52
C PHE A 35 -10.18 -5.43 4.94
N ASP A 36 -10.29 -4.19 5.43
CA ASP A 36 -10.83 -3.92 6.76
C ASP A 36 -12.24 -4.47 6.91
N LYS A 37 -13.07 -4.25 5.90
CA LYS A 37 -14.44 -4.75 5.90
C LYS A 37 -14.46 -6.28 6.00
N MET A 38 -13.61 -6.95 5.26
CA MET A 38 -13.56 -8.41 5.28
C MET A 38 -13.06 -8.96 6.62
N ILE A 39 -12.12 -8.25 7.24
CA ILE A 39 -11.64 -8.61 8.58
C ILE A 39 -12.79 -8.47 9.59
N GLN A 40 -13.54 -7.37 9.52
CA GLN A 40 -14.68 -7.13 10.41
C GLN A 40 -15.77 -8.18 10.22
N GLU A 41 -15.92 -8.69 9.01
CA GLU A 41 -16.89 -9.74 8.70
C GLU A 41 -16.41 -11.13 9.12
N GLY A 42 -15.23 -11.22 9.69
CA GLY A 42 -14.68 -12.48 10.18
C GLY A 42 -14.19 -13.43 9.11
N LYS A 43 -13.85 -12.91 7.94
CA LYS A 43 -13.39 -13.73 6.82
C LYS A 43 -11.95 -14.21 6.98
N PHE A 44 -11.17 -13.53 7.81
CA PHE A 44 -9.79 -13.90 8.08
C PHE A 44 -9.62 -14.06 9.58
N HIS A 45 -9.13 -15.23 10.00
CA HIS A 45 -8.95 -15.55 11.41
C HIS A 45 -7.48 -15.64 11.83
N GLU A 46 -6.58 -15.43 10.88
CA GLU A 46 -5.15 -15.56 11.13
C GLU A 46 -4.56 -14.27 11.67
N GLU A 47 -3.62 -14.41 12.61
CA GLU A 47 -2.90 -13.24 13.13
C GLU A 47 -2.17 -12.50 12.01
N ASP A 48 -1.68 -13.24 11.01
CA ASP A 48 -0.98 -12.66 9.87
C ASP A 48 -1.84 -11.65 9.12
N ALA A 49 -3.17 -11.84 9.12
CA ALA A 49 -4.06 -10.92 8.43
C ALA A 49 -4.04 -9.52 9.06
N PHE A 50 -3.90 -9.44 10.39
CA PHE A 50 -3.83 -8.15 11.07
C PHE A 50 -2.51 -7.45 10.79
N GLU A 51 -1.40 -8.19 10.79
CA GLU A 51 -0.10 -7.63 10.44
C GLU A 51 -0.10 -7.13 9.00
N ASP A 52 -0.64 -7.91 8.09
CA ASP A 52 -0.72 -7.53 6.69
C ASP A 52 -1.68 -6.37 6.47
N TYR A 53 -2.74 -6.27 7.28
CA TYR A 53 -3.64 -5.12 7.22
C TYR A 53 -2.89 -3.83 7.57
N PHE A 54 -2.12 -3.84 8.66
CA PHE A 54 -1.33 -2.66 9.04
C PHE A 54 -0.29 -2.31 7.99
N LYS A 55 0.36 -3.33 7.42
CA LYS A 55 1.32 -3.12 6.35
C LYS A 55 0.66 -2.51 5.13
N PHE A 56 -0.52 -3.02 4.75
CA PHE A 56 -1.29 -2.52 3.62
C PHE A 56 -1.66 -1.05 3.83
N ASP A 57 -2.16 -0.74 5.02
CA ASP A 57 -2.55 0.63 5.37
C ASP A 57 -1.36 1.58 5.29
N ASN A 58 -0.22 1.18 5.85
CA ASN A 58 1.00 1.99 5.83
C ASN A 58 1.52 2.19 4.40
N LEU A 59 1.46 1.15 3.57
CA LEU A 59 1.90 1.25 2.19
C LEU A 59 1.03 2.20 1.38
N GLU A 60 -0.29 2.17 1.59
CA GLU A 60 -1.19 3.09 0.91
C GLU A 60 -0.93 4.54 1.33
N ALA A 61 -0.71 4.78 2.61
CA ALA A 61 -0.40 6.11 3.10
C ALA A 61 0.92 6.61 2.53
N GLU A 62 1.93 5.76 2.46
CA GLU A 62 3.23 6.10 1.89
C GLU A 62 3.13 6.37 0.39
N ARG A 63 2.36 5.57 -0.32
CA ARG A 63 2.09 5.80 -1.74
C ARG A 63 1.48 7.17 -1.96
N ASP A 64 0.45 7.49 -1.20
CA ASP A 64 -0.26 8.76 -1.36
C ASP A 64 0.65 9.95 -1.04
N LEU A 65 1.52 9.81 -0.06
CA LEU A 65 2.48 10.85 0.29
C LEU A 65 3.48 11.08 -0.86
N ILE A 66 3.98 9.99 -1.46
CA ILE A 66 4.91 10.09 -2.57
C ILE A 66 4.24 10.75 -3.78
N LEU A 67 3.00 10.36 -4.07
CA LEU A 67 2.24 10.97 -5.18
C LEU A 67 2.06 12.47 -4.95
N GLU A 68 1.81 12.87 -3.71
CA GLU A 68 1.69 14.28 -3.35
C GLU A 68 2.99 15.03 -3.61
N TYR A 69 4.13 14.46 -3.20
CA TYR A 69 5.43 15.07 -3.47
C TYR A 69 5.73 15.16 -4.95
N LEU A 70 5.44 14.11 -5.70
CA LEU A 70 5.67 14.11 -7.16
C LEU A 70 4.83 15.17 -7.85
N ASP A 71 3.62 15.39 -7.37
CA ASP A 71 2.73 16.40 -7.93
C ASP A 71 3.29 17.83 -7.75
N LYS A 72 4.08 18.03 -6.70
CA LYS A 72 4.70 19.34 -6.41
C LYS A 72 5.99 19.58 -7.18
N LEU A 73 6.58 18.55 -7.74
CA LEU A 73 7.80 18.70 -8.52
C LEU A 73 7.50 19.12 -9.95
#